data_0d0aa860a800f5cafd51c858d263d55c
#
_entry.id   0d0aa860a800f5cafd51c858d263d55c
#
_cell.length_a   1.000
_cell.length_b   1.000
_cell.length_c   1.000
_cell.angle_alpha   90.00
_cell.angle_beta   90.00
_cell.angle_gamma   90.00
#
_symmetry.space_group_name_H-M   'P 1'
#
loop_
_entity.id
_entity.type
_entity.pdbx_description
1 polymer ?
#
loop_
_entity_poly.entity_id
_entity_poly.type
_entity_poly.pdbx_seq_one_letter_code
_entity_poly.pdbx_strand_id
1 'polypeptide(L)'
;RQTGSAMKPLSVYGPALESGIINYATVFDDSPYSYDDEGNGWPKNSPAVYRGLTPVITGITNSVNTMAVKILDRLGIENSFNFLTEKMHITTLYRNKVINGSVYNDLSLPALALGGMTEGVSVRELAGGFTTFTNEGVYCQPRTVLKILDSKGNTVVDNALLTEECLSRENASIMTKMMNNVVVNGTGSSI
;
A
#
# COMPACT_ATOMS: atom_id res chain seq x y z
N ARG A 1 6.27 8.70 -9.22
CA ARG A 1 5.18 8.34 -10.16
C ARG A 1 3.96 7.85 -9.42
N GLN A 2 2.76 8.06 -10.00
CA GLN A 2 1.52 7.48 -9.48
C GLN A 2 1.64 5.96 -9.44
N THR A 3 1.32 5.38 -8.29
CA THR A 3 1.43 3.93 -8.07
C THR A 3 0.19 3.19 -8.55
N GLY A 4 -0.95 3.87 -8.59
CA GLY A 4 -2.23 3.23 -8.84
C GLY A 4 -2.49 2.10 -7.86
N SER A 5 -3.14 1.05 -8.32
CA SER A 5 -3.51 -0.11 -7.50
C SER A 5 -2.34 -0.90 -6.91
N ALA A 6 -1.10 -0.69 -7.37
CA ALA A 6 0.07 -1.29 -6.74
C ALA A 6 0.30 -0.80 -5.30
N MET A 7 -0.34 0.30 -4.91
CA MET A 7 -0.27 0.79 -3.53
C MET A 7 -1.15 0.00 -2.55
N LYS A 8 -2.26 -0.57 -3.00
CA LYS A 8 -3.26 -1.24 -2.15
C LYS A 8 -2.68 -2.27 -1.17
N PRO A 9 -1.75 -3.15 -1.55
CA PRO A 9 -1.14 -4.08 -0.61
C PRO A 9 -0.45 -3.38 0.56
N LEU A 10 0.22 -2.24 0.31
CA LEU A 10 1.01 -1.52 1.30
C LEU A 10 0.17 -0.57 2.15
N SER A 11 -0.77 0.15 1.53
CA SER A 11 -1.56 1.19 2.20
C SER A 11 -2.87 0.69 2.81
N VAL A 12 -3.41 -0.42 2.30
CA VAL A 12 -4.74 -0.90 2.71
C VAL A 12 -4.66 -2.28 3.36
N TYR A 13 -4.28 -3.31 2.58
CA TYR A 13 -4.42 -4.69 3.02
C TYR A 13 -3.42 -5.08 4.11
N GLY A 14 -2.14 -4.71 3.97
CA GLY A 14 -1.11 -4.98 4.97
C GLY A 14 -1.45 -4.41 6.35
N PRO A 15 -1.62 -3.08 6.48
CA PRO A 15 -1.95 -2.47 7.76
C PRO A 15 -3.33 -2.88 8.30
N ALA A 16 -4.31 -3.18 7.45
CA ALA A 16 -5.62 -3.65 7.91
C ALA A 16 -5.58 -5.09 8.45
N LEU A 17 -4.73 -5.96 7.91
CA LEU A 17 -4.43 -7.27 8.47
C LEU A 17 -3.73 -7.14 9.82
N GLU A 18 -2.69 -6.31 9.90
CA GLU A 18 -1.89 -6.13 11.12
C GLU A 18 -2.71 -5.56 12.27
N SER A 19 -3.63 -4.64 11.97
CA SER A 19 -4.56 -4.11 12.98
C SER A 19 -5.72 -5.03 13.34
N GLY A 20 -5.84 -6.19 12.70
CA GLY A 20 -6.92 -7.16 12.95
C GLY A 20 -8.30 -6.73 12.40
N ILE A 21 -8.36 -5.64 11.62
CA ILE A 21 -9.61 -5.15 11.00
C ILE A 21 -10.12 -6.13 9.95
N ILE A 22 -9.21 -6.79 9.25
CA ILE A 22 -9.52 -7.84 8.28
C ILE A 22 -8.72 -9.10 8.59
N ASN A 23 -9.22 -10.21 8.06
CA ASN A 23 -8.48 -11.45 7.86
C ASN A 23 -8.72 -11.96 6.44
N TYR A 24 -8.11 -13.08 6.09
CA TYR A 24 -8.21 -13.68 4.75
C TYR A 24 -9.66 -13.90 4.27
N ALA A 25 -10.57 -14.25 5.19
CA ALA A 25 -11.96 -14.62 4.90
C ALA A 25 -12.95 -13.47 5.16
N THR A 26 -12.51 -12.33 5.65
CA THR A 26 -13.38 -11.17 5.89
C THR A 26 -14.11 -10.78 4.61
N VAL A 27 -15.41 -10.49 4.74
CA VAL A 27 -16.27 -10.13 3.60
C VAL A 27 -16.63 -8.66 3.67
N PHE A 28 -16.54 -7.98 2.51
CA PHE A 28 -17.04 -6.63 2.31
C PHE A 28 -18.06 -6.63 1.17
N ASP A 29 -18.98 -5.67 1.21
CA ASP A 29 -19.91 -5.43 0.11
C ASP A 29 -19.19 -4.64 -1.00
N ASP A 30 -18.98 -5.29 -2.17
CA ASP A 30 -18.48 -4.67 -3.39
C ASP A 30 -19.62 -3.89 -4.06
N SER A 31 -19.94 -2.74 -3.51
CA SER A 31 -20.86 -1.74 -4.02
C SER A 31 -20.21 -0.35 -3.94
N PRO A 32 -20.66 0.68 -4.65
CA PRO A 32 -20.12 2.03 -4.50
C PRO A 32 -20.05 2.48 -3.05
N TYR A 33 -18.99 3.22 -2.72
CA TYR A 33 -18.81 3.82 -1.40
C TYR A 33 -19.69 5.05 -1.22
N SER A 34 -19.81 5.85 -2.28
CA SER A 34 -20.66 7.03 -2.32
C SER A 34 -21.25 7.24 -3.71
N TYR A 35 -22.21 8.14 -3.82
CA TYR A 35 -22.82 8.54 -5.09
C TYR A 35 -22.72 10.06 -5.20
N ASP A 36 -22.53 10.56 -6.44
CA ASP A 36 -22.64 11.97 -6.74
C ASP A 36 -24.12 12.39 -6.96
N ASP A 37 -24.35 13.69 -7.20
CA ASP A 37 -25.71 14.25 -7.40
C ASP A 37 -26.40 13.69 -8.66
N GLU A 38 -25.63 13.13 -9.59
CA GLU A 38 -26.12 12.49 -10.81
C GLU A 38 -26.39 10.98 -10.63
N GLY A 39 -26.11 10.44 -9.42
CA GLY A 39 -26.27 9.03 -9.10
C GLY A 39 -25.13 8.13 -9.58
N ASN A 40 -23.99 8.68 -9.99
CA ASN A 40 -22.82 7.89 -10.34
C ASN A 40 -22.12 7.40 -9.06
N GLY A 41 -21.88 6.10 -9.01
CA GLY A 41 -21.17 5.49 -7.87
C GLY A 41 -19.66 5.74 -7.90
N TRP A 42 -19.07 5.99 -6.74
CA TRP A 42 -17.63 6.08 -6.52
C TRP A 42 -17.15 5.09 -5.45
N PRO A 43 -15.94 4.51 -5.57
CA PRO A 43 -15.12 4.46 -6.78
C PRO A 43 -15.74 3.50 -7.82
N LYS A 44 -15.35 3.65 -9.08
CA LYS A 44 -15.66 2.66 -10.11
C LYS A 44 -14.64 1.54 -10.07
N ASN A 45 -15.09 0.30 -10.16
CA ASN A 45 -14.22 -0.85 -10.38
C ASN A 45 -13.73 -0.91 -11.84
N SER A 46 -12.69 -1.70 -12.10
CA SER A 46 -12.23 -1.99 -13.47
C SER A 46 -12.10 -3.53 -13.62
N PRO A 47 -12.96 -4.17 -14.43
CA PRO A 47 -14.14 -3.63 -15.13
C PRO A 47 -15.19 -3.08 -14.16
N ALA A 48 -16.10 -2.25 -14.66
CA ALA A 48 -17.16 -1.59 -13.88
C ALA A 48 -18.29 -2.57 -13.48
N VAL A 49 -17.93 -3.57 -12.67
CA VAL A 49 -18.82 -4.61 -12.15
C VAL A 49 -18.75 -4.60 -10.63
N TYR A 50 -19.90 -4.69 -9.98
CA TYR A 50 -20.05 -4.83 -8.54
C TYR A 50 -20.56 -6.23 -8.22
N ARG A 51 -19.92 -6.90 -7.25
CA ARG A 51 -20.15 -8.33 -6.94
C ARG A 51 -20.98 -8.56 -5.68
N GLY A 52 -21.31 -7.49 -4.94
CA GLY A 52 -21.94 -7.61 -3.62
C GLY A 52 -20.99 -8.20 -2.58
N LEU A 53 -21.50 -9.04 -1.71
CA LEU A 53 -20.70 -9.65 -0.62
C LEU A 53 -19.51 -10.43 -1.17
N THR A 54 -18.32 -9.91 -0.99
CA THR A 54 -17.08 -10.39 -1.61
C THR A 54 -15.99 -10.57 -0.55
N PRO A 55 -15.31 -11.74 -0.49
CA PRO A 55 -14.19 -11.96 0.41
C PRO A 55 -12.99 -11.06 0.07
N VAL A 56 -12.24 -10.67 1.11
CA VAL A 56 -11.03 -9.84 0.99
C VAL A 56 -10.02 -10.43 0.00
N ILE A 57 -9.84 -11.76 0.00
CA ILE A 57 -8.96 -12.43 -0.98
C ILE A 57 -9.41 -12.17 -2.43
N THR A 58 -10.69 -12.19 -2.72
CA THR A 58 -11.22 -11.87 -4.05
C THR A 58 -11.02 -10.38 -4.38
N GLY A 59 -11.19 -9.52 -3.38
CA GLY A 59 -10.97 -8.08 -3.49
C GLY A 59 -9.55 -7.72 -3.91
N ILE A 60 -8.54 -8.28 -3.26
CA ILE A 60 -7.13 -8.04 -3.62
C ILE A 60 -6.78 -8.70 -4.96
N THR A 61 -7.20 -9.94 -5.19
CA THR A 61 -6.93 -10.71 -6.42
C THR A 61 -7.38 -9.97 -7.68
N ASN A 62 -8.56 -9.37 -7.63
CA ASN A 62 -9.15 -8.62 -8.75
C ASN A 62 -8.95 -7.10 -8.64
N SER A 63 -8.15 -6.65 -7.69
CA SER A 63 -7.86 -5.23 -7.46
C SER A 63 -9.12 -4.36 -7.31
N VAL A 64 -10.14 -4.84 -6.60
CA VAL A 64 -11.45 -4.19 -6.44
C VAL A 64 -11.30 -2.85 -5.72
N ASN A 65 -11.72 -1.76 -6.37
CA ASN A 65 -11.54 -0.40 -5.86
C ASN A 65 -12.46 -0.09 -4.67
N THR A 66 -13.72 -0.47 -4.77
CA THR A 66 -14.73 -0.24 -3.72
C THR A 66 -14.31 -0.88 -2.40
N MET A 67 -13.81 -2.11 -2.45
CA MET A 67 -13.34 -2.81 -1.28
C MET A 67 -12.10 -2.15 -0.66
N ALA A 68 -11.13 -1.73 -1.50
CA ALA A 68 -9.94 -1.04 -1.02
C ALA A 68 -10.32 0.26 -0.28
N VAL A 69 -11.26 1.03 -0.80
CA VAL A 69 -11.76 2.26 -0.17
C VAL A 69 -12.45 1.95 1.17
N LYS A 70 -13.37 0.97 1.20
CA LYS A 70 -14.10 0.60 2.43
C LYS A 70 -13.20 0.01 3.52
N ILE A 71 -12.18 -0.77 3.13
CA ILE A 71 -11.18 -1.29 4.08
C ILE A 71 -10.33 -0.15 4.64
N LEU A 72 -9.88 0.78 3.78
CA LEU A 72 -9.10 1.93 4.22
C LEU A 72 -9.91 2.86 5.13
N ASP A 73 -11.16 3.10 4.80
CA ASP A 73 -12.06 3.90 5.65
C ASP A 73 -12.21 3.29 7.05
N ARG A 74 -12.39 1.97 7.13
CA ARG A 74 -12.44 1.23 8.40
C ARG A 74 -11.10 1.24 9.15
N LEU A 75 -9.98 1.17 8.45
CA LEU A 75 -8.64 1.27 9.02
C LEU A 75 -8.36 2.67 9.58
N GLY A 76 -8.89 3.67 8.92
CA GLY A 76 -8.59 5.07 9.13
C GLY A 76 -7.42 5.57 8.27
N ILE A 77 -7.65 6.70 7.61
CA ILE A 77 -6.69 7.32 6.69
C ILE A 77 -5.36 7.62 7.38
N GLU A 78 -5.41 8.16 8.61
CA GLU A 78 -4.21 8.46 9.42
C GLU A 78 -3.40 7.22 9.76
N ASN A 79 -4.05 6.11 10.11
CA ASN A 79 -3.37 4.86 10.44
C ASN A 79 -2.61 4.31 9.21
N SER A 80 -3.22 4.35 8.04
CA SER A 80 -2.58 3.98 6.78
C SER A 80 -1.40 4.88 6.45
N PHE A 81 -1.59 6.20 6.56
CA PHE A 81 -0.55 7.19 6.28
C PHE A 81 0.65 7.00 7.21
N ASN A 82 0.42 6.86 8.52
CA ASN A 82 1.48 6.64 9.50
C ASN A 82 2.19 5.30 9.27
N PHE A 83 1.46 4.25 8.94
CA PHE A 83 2.06 2.96 8.59
C PHE A 83 3.05 3.09 7.42
N LEU A 84 2.67 3.82 6.38
CA LEU A 84 3.54 4.03 5.21
C LEU A 84 4.75 4.90 5.53
N THR A 85 4.58 5.97 6.32
CA THR A 85 5.64 6.95 6.58
C THR A 85 6.54 6.55 7.74
N GLU A 86 6.01 5.97 8.79
CA GLU A 86 6.75 5.66 10.01
C GLU A 86 7.31 4.23 10.00
N LYS A 87 6.55 3.25 9.44
CA LYS A 87 6.96 1.85 9.39
C LYS A 87 7.71 1.49 8.10
N MET A 88 7.19 1.94 6.94
CA MET A 88 7.81 1.66 5.64
C MET A 88 8.71 2.79 5.13
N HIS A 89 8.87 3.85 5.90
CA HIS A 89 9.74 4.99 5.60
C HIS A 89 9.56 5.57 4.18
N ILE A 90 8.29 5.60 3.70
CA ILE A 90 7.96 6.25 2.44
C ILE A 90 7.98 7.76 2.67
N THR A 91 8.89 8.44 1.98
CA THR A 91 9.20 9.87 2.21
C THR A 91 8.48 10.80 1.24
N THR A 92 7.81 10.26 0.24
CA THR A 92 7.18 11.01 -0.86
C THR A 92 5.69 11.27 -0.65
N LEU A 93 5.16 10.96 0.54
CA LEU A 93 3.79 11.27 0.94
C LEU A 93 3.73 12.57 1.74
N TYR A 94 2.73 13.39 1.48
CA TYR A 94 2.63 14.72 2.06
C TYR A 94 1.32 14.92 2.83
N ARG A 95 1.44 15.46 4.06
CA ARG A 95 0.30 15.99 4.80
C ARG A 95 -0.15 17.34 4.27
N ASN A 96 0.80 18.16 3.85
CA ASN A 96 0.57 19.46 3.25
C ASN A 96 1.75 19.78 2.32
N LYS A 97 1.47 19.96 1.04
CA LYS A 97 2.45 20.40 0.05
C LYS A 97 1.88 21.54 -0.77
N VAL A 98 2.59 22.64 -0.83
CA VAL A 98 2.22 23.79 -1.67
C VAL A 98 2.86 23.62 -3.03
N ILE A 99 2.03 23.54 -4.08
CA ILE A 99 2.47 23.51 -5.49
C ILE A 99 1.70 24.59 -6.24
N ASN A 100 2.39 25.53 -6.81
CA ASN A 100 1.82 26.66 -7.56
C ASN A 100 0.72 27.42 -6.77
N GLY A 101 0.91 27.61 -5.47
CA GLY A 101 -0.04 28.31 -4.60
C GLY A 101 -1.23 27.48 -4.10
N SER A 102 -1.41 26.24 -4.57
CA SER A 102 -2.43 25.32 -4.08
C SER A 102 -1.85 24.34 -3.07
N VAL A 103 -2.63 24.03 -2.02
CA VAL A 103 -2.24 23.04 -0.99
C VAL A 103 -2.74 21.66 -1.40
N TYR A 104 -1.85 20.71 -1.43
CA TYR A 104 -2.12 19.29 -1.70
C TYR A 104 -1.81 18.46 -0.46
N ASN A 105 -2.53 17.36 -0.27
CA ASN A 105 -2.23 16.36 0.75
C ASN A 105 -2.58 14.96 0.25
N ASP A 106 -1.96 13.95 0.86
CA ASP A 106 -2.19 12.55 0.54
C ASP A 106 -3.07 11.83 1.58
N LEU A 107 -3.56 12.57 2.60
CA LEU A 107 -4.50 12.08 3.61
C LEU A 107 -5.93 12.00 3.05
N SER A 108 -6.13 11.12 2.10
CA SER A 108 -7.43 10.95 1.45
C SER A 108 -7.65 9.51 0.96
N LEU A 109 -8.91 9.09 0.87
CA LEU A 109 -9.28 7.78 0.32
C LEU A 109 -8.77 7.59 -1.11
N PRO A 110 -8.91 8.56 -2.05
CA PRO A 110 -8.38 8.40 -3.40
C PRO A 110 -6.86 8.23 -3.43
N ALA A 111 -6.12 8.98 -2.61
CA ALA A 111 -4.67 8.88 -2.59
C ALA A 111 -4.21 7.53 -2.07
N LEU A 112 -4.64 7.13 -0.88
CA LEU A 112 -4.10 5.95 -0.21
C LEU A 112 -4.76 4.64 -0.67
N ALA A 113 -6.07 4.62 -1.00
CA ALA A 113 -6.72 3.39 -1.45
C ALA A 113 -6.52 3.10 -2.95
N LEU A 114 -6.36 4.14 -3.77
CA LEU A 114 -6.32 4.00 -5.23
C LEU A 114 -4.99 4.42 -5.86
N GLY A 115 -4.06 4.94 -5.04
CA GLY A 115 -2.72 5.32 -5.47
C GLY A 115 -2.64 6.62 -6.25
N GLY A 116 -3.61 7.53 -6.06
CA GLY A 116 -3.65 8.87 -6.65
C GLY A 116 -2.95 9.93 -5.80
N MET A 117 -1.71 9.67 -5.39
CA MET A 117 -0.94 10.55 -4.50
C MET A 117 -0.42 11.79 -5.22
N THR A 118 -0.12 12.86 -4.48
CA THR A 118 0.32 14.18 -4.99
C THR A 118 1.51 14.06 -5.93
N GLU A 119 2.58 13.38 -5.53
CA GLU A 119 3.77 13.14 -6.39
C GLU A 119 3.99 11.66 -6.71
N GLY A 120 3.20 10.79 -6.09
CA GLY A 120 3.35 9.34 -6.16
C GLY A 120 4.48 8.85 -5.27
N VAL A 121 4.93 7.61 -5.50
CA VAL A 121 5.99 6.95 -4.74
C VAL A 121 7.13 6.57 -5.67
N SER A 122 8.36 6.61 -5.20
CA SER A 122 9.51 6.15 -5.97
C SER A 122 9.46 4.62 -6.14
N VAL A 123 10.01 4.13 -7.27
CA VAL A 123 10.09 2.68 -7.51
C VAL A 123 10.89 1.98 -6.41
N ARG A 124 11.92 2.64 -5.89
CA ARG A 124 12.74 2.12 -4.80
C ARG A 124 11.96 1.94 -3.51
N GLU A 125 11.18 2.95 -3.10
CA GLU A 125 10.34 2.88 -1.89
C GLU A 125 9.23 1.84 -2.05
N LEU A 126 8.58 1.81 -3.21
CA LEU A 126 7.54 0.83 -3.50
C LEU A 126 8.10 -0.60 -3.42
N ALA A 127 9.24 -0.86 -4.08
CA ALA A 127 9.90 -2.18 -4.02
C ALA A 127 10.31 -2.55 -2.60
N GLY A 128 10.88 -1.59 -1.84
CA GLY A 128 11.23 -1.79 -0.43
C GLY A 128 10.03 -2.18 0.43
N GLY A 129 8.88 -1.51 0.21
CA GLY A 129 7.63 -1.86 0.88
C GLY A 129 7.19 -3.31 0.58
N PHE A 130 7.24 -3.74 -0.69
CA PHE A 130 6.86 -5.10 -1.07
C PHE A 130 7.78 -6.17 -0.49
N THR A 131 9.08 -5.91 -0.33
CA THR A 131 10.00 -6.89 0.28
C THR A 131 9.64 -7.21 1.72
N THR A 132 8.93 -6.32 2.43
CA THR A 132 8.44 -6.56 3.79
C THR A 132 7.61 -7.83 3.89
N PHE A 133 6.78 -8.13 2.89
CA PHE A 133 5.92 -9.32 2.89
C PHE A 133 6.72 -10.63 2.78
N THR A 134 7.82 -10.63 2.05
CA THR A 134 8.68 -11.80 1.86
C THR A 134 9.81 -11.89 2.88
N ASN A 135 10.00 -10.85 3.69
CA ASN A 135 11.00 -10.76 4.73
C ASN A 135 10.36 -10.81 6.13
N GLU A 136 9.42 -11.73 6.32
CA GLU A 136 8.78 -12.03 7.62
C GLU A 136 8.14 -10.81 8.31
N GLY A 137 7.74 -9.80 7.53
CA GLY A 137 7.13 -8.56 8.04
C GLY A 137 8.12 -7.45 8.37
N VAL A 138 9.41 -7.68 8.20
CA VAL A 138 10.47 -6.71 8.47
C VAL A 138 10.80 -5.91 7.22
N TYR A 139 10.56 -4.61 7.28
CA TYR A 139 11.04 -3.67 6.26
C TYR A 139 12.56 -3.52 6.36
N CYS A 140 13.22 -3.55 5.22
CA CYS A 140 14.63 -3.23 5.10
C CYS A 140 14.78 -2.07 4.11
N GLN A 141 15.39 -0.98 4.55
CA GLN A 141 15.58 0.18 3.68
C GLN A 141 16.46 -0.17 2.47
N PRO A 142 15.95 0.02 1.23
CA PRO A 142 16.76 -0.21 0.04
C PRO A 142 17.95 0.75 -0.03
N ARG A 143 19.15 0.22 -0.20
CA ARG A 143 20.39 0.98 -0.27
C ARG A 143 21.32 0.41 -1.36
N THR A 144 22.06 1.30 -2.02
CA THR A 144 23.01 0.94 -3.09
C THR A 144 24.46 0.98 -2.62
N VAL A 145 24.74 1.73 -1.55
CA VAL A 145 26.06 1.86 -0.95
C VAL A 145 25.99 1.33 0.47
N LEU A 146 26.84 0.37 0.81
CA LEU A 146 26.93 -0.19 2.16
C LEU A 146 27.94 0.59 3.00
N LYS A 147 29.11 0.85 2.43
CA LYS A 147 30.25 1.48 3.12
C LYS A 147 31.17 2.16 2.14
N ILE A 148 31.77 3.27 2.53
CA ILE A 148 32.83 3.96 1.78
C ILE A 148 34.05 3.99 2.70
N LEU A 149 35.19 3.53 2.20
CA LEU A 149 36.48 3.58 2.89
C LEU A 149 37.42 4.56 2.19
N ASP A 150 38.30 5.20 2.95
CA ASP A 150 39.42 5.98 2.40
C ASP A 150 40.56 5.06 1.89
N SER A 151 41.61 5.67 1.31
CA SER A 151 42.78 4.93 0.83
C SER A 151 43.59 4.23 1.91
N LYS A 152 43.31 4.51 3.19
CA LYS A 152 43.96 3.91 4.35
C LYS A 152 43.08 2.83 5.01
N GLY A 153 41.90 2.56 4.46
CA GLY A 153 40.93 1.61 4.99
C GLY A 153 40.04 2.14 6.12
N ASN A 154 40.09 3.42 6.44
CA ASN A 154 39.20 4.02 7.43
C ASN A 154 37.82 4.23 6.84
N THR A 155 36.79 4.03 7.66
CA THR A 155 35.40 4.25 7.27
C THR A 155 35.12 5.74 7.13
N VAL A 156 34.74 6.17 5.92
CA VAL A 156 34.29 7.54 5.61
C VAL A 156 32.77 7.62 5.74
N VAL A 157 32.08 6.61 5.20
CA VAL A 157 30.61 6.48 5.30
C VAL A 157 30.30 5.04 5.73
N ASP A 158 29.49 4.89 6.74
CA ASP A 158 28.83 3.63 7.09
C ASP A 158 27.34 3.82 6.94
N ASN A 159 26.78 3.21 5.90
CA ASN A 159 25.35 3.24 5.65
C ASN A 159 24.69 2.03 6.31
N ALA A 160 24.52 2.10 7.63
CA ALA A 160 23.92 1.04 8.42
C ALA A 160 22.52 0.67 7.91
N LEU A 161 22.16 -0.60 8.00
CA LEU A 161 20.84 -1.07 7.56
C LEU A 161 19.77 -0.56 8.54
N LEU A 162 18.83 0.23 8.01
CA LEU A 162 17.58 0.56 8.70
C LEU A 162 16.59 -0.58 8.49
N THR A 163 16.10 -1.15 9.58
CA THR A 163 15.05 -2.18 9.61
C THR A 163 13.93 -1.76 10.54
N GLU A 164 12.70 -2.13 10.20
CA GLU A 164 11.52 -1.85 11.01
C GLU A 164 10.54 -3.03 10.94
N GLU A 165 10.03 -3.48 12.07
CA GLU A 165 8.95 -4.46 12.11
C GLU A 165 7.62 -3.78 11.73
N CYS A 166 7.13 -4.08 10.54
CA CYS A 166 5.90 -3.53 9.99
C CYS A 166 4.70 -4.43 10.20
N LEU A 167 4.91 -5.73 10.07
CA LEU A 167 3.87 -6.77 10.18
C LEU A 167 4.38 -7.89 11.05
N SER A 168 3.47 -8.58 11.71
CA SER A 168 3.78 -9.89 12.28
C SER A 168 4.16 -10.89 11.18
N ARG A 169 4.94 -11.90 11.51
CA ARG A 169 5.35 -12.96 10.60
C ARG A 169 4.15 -13.68 9.97
N GLU A 170 3.09 -13.89 10.76
CA GLU A 170 1.84 -14.49 10.33
C GLU A 170 1.14 -13.64 9.27
N ASN A 171 0.99 -12.34 9.50
CA ASN A 171 0.35 -11.42 8.57
C ASN A 171 1.18 -11.21 7.30
N ALA A 172 2.50 -11.17 7.39
CA ALA A 172 3.39 -11.16 6.24
C ALA A 172 3.22 -12.43 5.38
N SER A 173 3.10 -13.59 6.01
CA SER A 173 2.82 -14.86 5.31
C SER A 173 1.46 -14.87 4.63
N ILE A 174 0.43 -14.31 5.29
CA ILE A 174 -0.91 -14.15 4.69
C ILE A 174 -0.84 -13.21 3.48
N MET A 175 -0.18 -12.06 3.61
CA MET A 175 0.00 -11.12 2.49
C MET A 175 0.72 -11.76 1.31
N THR A 176 1.79 -12.51 1.57
CA THR A 176 2.52 -13.23 0.52
C THR A 176 1.61 -14.22 -0.23
N LYS A 177 0.77 -14.96 0.48
CA LYS A 177 -0.22 -15.87 -0.13
C LYS A 177 -1.27 -15.12 -0.94
N MET A 178 -1.75 -13.98 -0.42
CA MET A 178 -2.72 -13.14 -1.13
C MET A 178 -2.11 -12.56 -2.42
N MET A 179 -0.85 -12.09 -2.37
CA MET A 179 -0.13 -11.59 -3.54
C MET A 179 0.18 -12.69 -4.56
N ASN A 180 0.51 -13.91 -4.11
CA ASN A 180 0.64 -15.05 -5.01
C ASN A 180 -0.67 -15.33 -5.75
N ASN A 181 -1.82 -15.22 -5.08
CA ASN A 181 -3.12 -15.41 -5.73
C ASN A 181 -3.41 -14.34 -6.79
N VAL A 182 -2.93 -13.09 -6.62
CA VAL A 182 -3.00 -12.04 -7.66
C VAL A 182 -2.26 -12.46 -8.93
N VAL A 183 -1.09 -13.08 -8.78
CA VAL A 183 -0.27 -13.54 -9.92
C VAL A 183 -0.87 -14.80 -10.58
N VAL A 184 -1.37 -15.74 -9.80
CA VAL A 184 -1.87 -17.03 -10.35
C VAL A 184 -3.28 -16.90 -10.92
N ASN A 185 -4.18 -16.19 -10.24
CA ASN A 185 -5.62 -16.20 -10.54
C ASN A 185 -6.21 -14.79 -10.78
N GLY A 186 -5.40 -13.75 -10.67
CA GLY A 186 -5.87 -12.38 -10.68
C GLY A 186 -5.30 -11.50 -11.78
N THR A 187 -5.19 -10.21 -11.48
CA THR A 187 -4.77 -9.17 -12.45
C THR A 187 -3.31 -9.32 -12.90
N GLY A 188 -2.49 -10.12 -12.23
CA GLY A 188 -1.10 -10.42 -12.59
C GLY A 188 -0.91 -11.69 -13.43
N SER A 189 -1.98 -12.42 -13.77
CA SER A 189 -1.88 -13.75 -14.41
C SER A 189 -1.41 -13.75 -15.87
N SER A 190 -1.27 -12.58 -16.47
CA SER A 190 -0.78 -12.42 -17.86
C SER A 190 0.68 -11.98 -17.97
N ILE A 191 1.44 -12.00 -16.87
CA ILE A 191 2.85 -11.59 -16.82
C ILE A 191 3.78 -12.78 -17.08
#